data_90a81ae4c646fce6affe353f335bd42f
#
_entry.id   90a81ae4c646fce6affe353f335bd42f
#
_cell.length_a   1.000
_cell.length_b   1.000
_cell.length_c   1.000
_cell.angle_alpha   90.00
_cell.angle_beta   90.00
_cell.angle_gamma   90.00
#
_symmetry.space_group_name_H-M   'P 1'
#
loop_
_entity.id
_entity.type
_entity.pdbx_description
1 polymer ?
#
loop_
_entity_poly.entity_id
_entity_poly.type
_entity_poly.pdbx_seq_one_letter_code
_entity_poly.pdbx_strand_id
1 'polypeptide(L)'
;LMECAGDYEHGIKKLSELKLNGIMLDAKDYLLKVINIVRKSDSSINISIDPLENRGFKYHTGLTFTIFSEMFKGELVKGGSYNTLSGETATGCTIYTEKIYSKSMNDAENYLVYIPQLNMIEADKVIQKGYQVVFGTNLNNNFYEEAIELKCKYIWKNNTIIKL
;
A
#
# COMPACT_ATOMS: atom_id res chain seq x y z
N LEU A 1 -24.93 -11.78 8.72
CA LEU A 1 -23.56 -11.42 8.30
C LEU A 1 -23.33 -11.64 6.80
N MET A 2 -23.82 -12.71 6.18
CA MET A 2 -23.66 -12.94 4.73
C MET A 2 -24.15 -11.77 3.86
N GLU A 3 -25.26 -11.14 4.24
CA GLU A 3 -25.81 -9.97 3.53
C GLU A 3 -24.98 -8.69 3.71
N CYS A 4 -23.99 -8.71 4.60
CA CYS A 4 -23.09 -7.56 4.83
C CYS A 4 -21.87 -7.58 3.90
N ALA A 5 -21.67 -8.65 3.14
CA ALA A 5 -20.57 -8.74 2.18
C ALA A 5 -20.86 -7.92 0.93
N GLY A 6 -19.86 -7.19 0.43
CA GLY A 6 -19.93 -6.39 -0.77
C GLY A 6 -19.35 -5.00 -0.64
N ASP A 7 -19.89 -4.09 -1.43
CA ASP A 7 -19.49 -2.68 -1.42
C ASP A 7 -19.56 -2.04 -0.02
N TYR A 8 -18.66 -1.12 0.23
CA TYR A 8 -18.51 -0.43 1.52
C TYR A 8 -19.83 0.16 2.05
N GLU A 9 -20.58 0.91 1.23
CA GLU A 9 -21.78 1.61 1.69
C GLU A 9 -22.89 0.61 2.04
N HIS A 10 -23.06 -0.40 1.20
CA HIS A 10 -24.00 -1.50 1.44
C HIS A 10 -23.61 -2.29 2.70
N GLY A 11 -22.34 -2.69 2.79
CA GLY A 11 -21.84 -3.51 3.91
C GLY A 11 -22.00 -2.81 5.26
N ILE A 12 -21.63 -1.52 5.35
CA ILE A 12 -21.80 -0.75 6.61
C ILE A 12 -23.26 -0.60 6.98
N LYS A 13 -24.14 -0.28 6.03
CA LYS A 13 -25.56 -0.16 6.29
C LYS A 13 -26.10 -1.45 6.90
N LYS A 14 -25.80 -2.59 6.29
CA LYS A 14 -26.23 -3.90 6.80
C LYS A 14 -25.63 -4.25 8.16
N LEU A 15 -24.34 -3.97 8.36
CA LEU A 15 -23.69 -4.17 9.67
C LEU A 15 -24.31 -3.32 10.78
N SER A 16 -24.76 -2.10 10.46
CA SER A 16 -25.39 -1.22 11.44
C SER A 16 -26.78 -1.68 11.86
N GLU A 17 -27.50 -2.42 11.01
CA GLU A 17 -28.80 -3.00 11.30
C GLU A 17 -28.71 -4.22 12.25
N LEU A 18 -27.52 -4.82 12.37
CA LEU A 18 -27.33 -6.01 13.22
C LEU A 18 -27.21 -5.62 14.69
N LYS A 19 -27.98 -6.31 15.53
CA LYS A 19 -27.85 -6.24 16.99
C LYS A 19 -26.69 -7.15 17.42
N LEU A 20 -25.48 -6.61 17.42
CA LEU A 20 -24.29 -7.31 17.87
C LEU A 20 -23.99 -6.95 19.33
N ASN A 21 -23.35 -7.86 20.06
CA ASN A 21 -22.92 -7.67 21.44
C ASN A 21 -21.51 -8.25 21.67
N GLY A 22 -20.88 -7.85 22.77
CA GLY A 22 -19.57 -8.33 23.17
C GLY A 22 -18.53 -8.22 22.05
N ILE A 23 -17.70 -9.24 21.87
CA ILE A 23 -16.58 -9.28 20.92
C ILE A 23 -17.00 -8.93 19.48
N MET A 24 -18.20 -9.30 19.06
CA MET A 24 -18.67 -8.99 17.71
C MET A 24 -18.97 -7.50 17.53
N LEU A 25 -19.45 -6.82 18.56
CA LEU A 25 -19.66 -5.36 18.56
C LEU A 25 -18.28 -4.64 18.48
N ASP A 26 -17.34 -5.05 19.31
CA ASP A 26 -16.00 -4.48 19.34
C ASP A 26 -15.29 -4.66 17.97
N ALA A 27 -15.41 -5.83 17.36
CA ALA A 27 -14.86 -6.10 16.04
C ALA A 27 -15.49 -5.22 14.95
N LYS A 28 -16.80 -5.03 14.98
CA LYS A 28 -17.51 -4.11 14.08
C LYS A 28 -17.00 -2.69 14.25
N ASP A 29 -16.94 -2.19 15.49
CA ASP A 29 -16.52 -0.82 15.76
C ASP A 29 -15.07 -0.57 15.36
N TYR A 30 -14.19 -1.57 15.55
CA TYR A 30 -12.82 -1.51 15.06
C TYR A 30 -12.75 -1.47 13.54
N LEU A 31 -13.50 -2.32 12.83
CA LEU A 31 -13.58 -2.31 11.37
C LEU A 31 -14.01 -0.93 10.84
N LEU A 32 -15.09 -0.37 11.40
CA LEU A 32 -15.60 0.96 11.02
C LEU A 32 -14.55 2.06 11.24
N LYS A 33 -13.82 2.00 12.36
CA LYS A 33 -12.73 2.94 12.66
C LYS A 33 -11.61 2.86 11.61
N VAL A 34 -11.17 1.66 11.24
CA VAL A 34 -10.12 1.46 10.22
C VAL A 34 -10.58 1.97 8.86
N ILE A 35 -11.79 1.61 8.43
CA ILE A 35 -12.35 2.09 7.16
C ILE A 35 -12.40 3.62 7.11
N ASN A 36 -12.84 4.26 8.19
CA ASN A 36 -12.87 5.73 8.26
C ASN A 36 -11.48 6.37 8.14
N ILE A 37 -10.45 5.74 8.69
CA ILE A 37 -9.06 6.20 8.56
C ILE A 37 -8.62 6.09 7.10
N VAL A 38 -8.85 4.95 6.45
CA VAL A 38 -8.49 4.72 5.05
C VAL A 38 -9.19 5.73 4.14
N ARG A 39 -10.50 5.92 4.30
CA ARG A 39 -11.29 6.88 3.50
C ARG A 39 -10.85 8.33 3.67
N LYS A 40 -10.40 8.70 4.88
CA LYS A 40 -9.84 10.03 5.14
C LYS A 40 -8.46 10.22 4.49
N SER A 41 -7.68 9.15 4.40
CA SER A 41 -6.35 9.20 3.77
C SER A 41 -6.45 9.28 2.25
N ASP A 42 -7.34 8.48 1.66
CA ASP A 42 -7.62 8.49 0.21
C ASP A 42 -9.06 8.07 -0.06
N SER A 43 -9.88 9.02 -0.48
CA SER A 43 -11.29 8.79 -0.79
C SER A 43 -11.52 8.05 -2.13
N SER A 44 -10.50 7.92 -2.96
CA SER A 44 -10.59 7.24 -4.26
C SER A 44 -10.50 5.72 -4.16
N ILE A 45 -10.05 5.19 -3.01
CA ILE A 45 -9.92 3.75 -2.79
C ILE A 45 -11.30 3.09 -2.75
N ASN A 46 -11.54 2.11 -3.62
CA ASN A 46 -12.71 1.27 -3.56
C ASN A 46 -12.56 0.24 -2.44
N ILE A 47 -13.50 0.23 -1.49
CA ILE A 47 -13.49 -0.67 -0.35
C ILE A 47 -14.66 -1.64 -0.47
N SER A 48 -14.38 -2.93 -0.33
CA SER A 48 -15.37 -3.98 -0.11
C SER A 48 -15.20 -4.57 1.28
N ILE A 49 -16.28 -4.99 1.89
CA ILE A 49 -16.32 -5.60 3.21
C ILE A 49 -16.82 -7.03 3.07
N ASP A 50 -16.16 -7.96 3.73
CA ASP A 50 -16.65 -9.31 3.91
C ASP A 50 -16.42 -9.76 5.37
N PRO A 51 -17.45 -9.68 6.23
CA PRO A 51 -17.32 -10.05 7.64
C PRO A 51 -17.10 -11.55 7.90
N LEU A 52 -17.28 -12.38 6.88
CA LEU A 52 -17.15 -13.84 6.97
C LEU A 52 -15.90 -14.37 6.25
N GLU A 53 -15.19 -13.50 5.55
CA GLU A 53 -13.99 -13.89 4.83
C GLU A 53 -12.89 -14.31 5.80
N ASN A 54 -12.45 -15.55 5.69
CA ASN A 54 -11.40 -16.14 6.51
C ASN A 54 -10.29 -16.76 5.65
N ARG A 55 -9.97 -16.16 4.50
CA ARG A 55 -8.85 -16.60 3.64
C ARG A 55 -7.51 -16.02 4.09
N GLY A 56 -7.41 -15.50 5.29
CA GLY A 56 -6.18 -15.02 5.91
C GLY A 56 -5.21 -16.15 6.23
N PHE A 57 -4.03 -15.78 6.65
CA PHE A 57 -3.11 -16.74 7.26
C PHE A 57 -3.70 -17.20 8.59
N LYS A 58 -3.55 -18.48 8.93
CA LYS A 58 -4.12 -19.10 10.14
C LYS A 58 -3.72 -18.42 11.46
N TYR A 59 -2.66 -17.62 11.44
CA TYR A 59 -2.16 -16.89 12.61
C TYR A 59 -2.78 -15.50 12.81
N HIS A 60 -3.62 -15.04 11.88
CA HIS A 60 -4.32 -13.77 12.04
C HIS A 60 -5.33 -13.85 13.19
N THR A 61 -5.30 -12.85 14.07
CA THR A 61 -6.14 -12.77 15.27
C THR A 61 -7.15 -11.62 15.23
N GLY A 62 -7.15 -10.83 14.15
CA GLY A 62 -8.01 -9.66 14.02
C GLY A 62 -8.37 -9.37 12.57
N LEU A 63 -8.48 -8.09 12.26
CA LEU A 63 -8.82 -7.63 10.92
C LEU A 63 -7.79 -8.11 9.90
N THR A 64 -8.28 -8.65 8.78
CA THR A 64 -7.49 -8.99 7.60
C THR A 64 -7.86 -8.09 6.43
N PHE A 65 -6.94 -7.91 5.50
CA PHE A 65 -7.19 -7.15 4.29
C PHE A 65 -6.48 -7.75 3.08
N THR A 66 -7.06 -7.54 1.92
CA THR A 66 -6.45 -7.87 0.63
C THR A 66 -6.57 -6.66 -0.29
N ILE A 67 -5.49 -6.31 -0.97
CA ILE A 67 -5.48 -5.22 -1.95
C ILE A 67 -5.41 -5.83 -3.33
N PHE A 68 -6.31 -5.40 -4.18
CA PHE A 68 -6.37 -5.70 -5.61
C PHE A 68 -6.06 -4.43 -6.40
N SER A 69 -5.61 -4.60 -7.64
CA SER A 69 -5.42 -3.50 -8.58
C SER A 69 -6.04 -3.90 -9.92
N GLU A 70 -6.68 -2.96 -10.59
CA GLU A 70 -7.20 -3.17 -11.94
C GLU A 70 -6.08 -3.47 -12.96
N MET A 71 -4.88 -3.02 -12.67
CA MET A 71 -3.70 -3.23 -13.52
C MET A 71 -3.15 -4.65 -13.45
N PHE A 72 -3.45 -5.40 -12.38
CA PHE A 72 -2.86 -6.72 -12.11
C PHE A 72 -3.94 -7.74 -11.79
N LYS A 73 -3.80 -8.94 -12.34
CA LYS A 73 -4.73 -10.03 -12.02
C LYS A 73 -4.44 -10.60 -10.62
N GLY A 74 -5.49 -10.69 -9.79
CA GLY A 74 -5.44 -11.30 -8.46
C GLY A 74 -4.92 -10.38 -7.36
N GLU A 75 -4.63 -10.99 -6.23
CA GLU A 75 -4.18 -10.29 -5.02
C GLU A 75 -2.81 -9.67 -5.22
N LEU A 76 -2.66 -8.39 -4.86
CA LEU A 76 -1.41 -7.65 -4.91
C LEU A 76 -0.74 -7.59 -3.54
N VAL A 77 -1.54 -7.40 -2.50
CA VAL A 77 -1.10 -7.37 -1.11
C VAL A 77 -2.11 -8.14 -0.27
N LYS A 78 -1.64 -8.88 0.71
CA LYS A 78 -2.46 -9.56 1.70
C LYS A 78 -1.87 -9.40 3.09
N GLY A 79 -2.68 -9.04 4.07
CA GLY A 79 -2.21 -8.80 5.41
C GLY A 79 -3.29 -8.84 6.47
N GLY A 80 -2.89 -8.55 7.70
CA GLY A 80 -3.80 -8.51 8.83
C GLY A 80 -3.10 -8.36 10.16
N SER A 81 -3.89 -8.33 11.22
CA SER A 81 -3.41 -8.28 12.59
C SER A 81 -3.12 -9.68 13.13
N TYR A 82 -2.04 -9.82 13.88
CA TYR A 82 -1.62 -11.07 14.51
C TYR A 82 -0.91 -10.80 15.84
N ASN A 83 -0.76 -11.86 16.65
CA ASN A 83 0.04 -11.79 17.86
C ASN A 83 1.44 -12.36 17.60
N THR A 84 2.46 -11.63 18.06
CA THR A 84 3.84 -12.10 18.04
C THR A 84 4.06 -13.21 19.07
N LEU A 85 5.22 -13.88 19.02
CA LEU A 85 5.60 -14.88 20.01
C LEU A 85 5.74 -14.27 21.43
N SER A 86 6.03 -12.96 21.53
CA SER A 86 6.06 -12.21 22.79
C SER A 86 4.68 -11.83 23.32
N GLY A 87 3.60 -12.11 22.57
CA GLY A 87 2.22 -11.78 22.94
C GLY A 87 1.78 -10.36 22.54
N GLU A 88 2.63 -9.60 21.87
CA GLU A 88 2.28 -8.26 21.37
C GLU A 88 1.45 -8.34 20.10
N THR A 89 0.46 -7.46 19.96
CA THR A 89 -0.31 -7.35 18.73
C THR A 89 0.47 -6.57 17.69
N ALA A 90 0.59 -7.14 16.50
CA ALA A 90 1.25 -6.54 15.36
C ALA A 90 0.33 -6.58 14.12
N THR A 91 0.63 -5.73 13.14
CA THR A 91 -0.02 -5.76 11.83
C THR A 91 1.06 -5.83 10.76
N GLY A 92 0.89 -6.72 9.80
CA GLY A 92 1.83 -6.91 8.71
C GLY A 92 1.16 -7.29 7.42
N CYS A 93 1.92 -7.25 6.32
CA CYS A 93 1.41 -7.69 5.03
C CYS A 93 2.51 -8.34 4.18
N THR A 94 2.07 -9.17 3.24
CA THR A 94 2.86 -9.72 2.15
C THR A 94 2.53 -8.98 0.86
N ILE A 95 3.53 -8.50 0.14
CA ILE A 95 3.39 -7.85 -1.17
C ILE A 95 3.89 -8.81 -2.23
N TYR A 96 3.07 -9.12 -3.24
CA TYR A 96 3.41 -9.99 -4.36
C TYR A 96 4.13 -9.18 -5.46
N THR A 97 5.41 -8.92 -5.24
CA THR A 97 6.23 -8.02 -6.08
C THR A 97 6.43 -8.52 -7.50
N GLU A 98 6.38 -9.83 -7.74
CA GLU A 98 6.49 -10.43 -9.08
C GLU A 98 5.42 -9.90 -10.05
N LYS A 99 4.23 -9.59 -9.55
CA LYS A 99 3.14 -9.02 -10.35
C LYS A 99 3.40 -7.58 -10.73
N ILE A 100 4.01 -6.81 -9.83
CA ILE A 100 4.38 -5.41 -10.06
C ILE A 100 5.55 -5.34 -11.03
N TYR A 101 6.57 -6.19 -10.80
CA TYR A 101 7.81 -6.18 -11.54
C TYR A 101 7.63 -6.55 -13.02
N SER A 102 6.82 -7.56 -13.31
CA SER A 102 6.60 -8.04 -14.68
C SER A 102 6.03 -6.97 -15.64
N LYS A 103 5.33 -5.97 -15.13
CA LYS A 103 4.74 -4.89 -15.93
C LYS A 103 5.63 -3.65 -16.02
N SER A 104 6.43 -3.38 -14.99
CA SER A 104 7.29 -2.17 -14.93
C SER A 104 8.56 -2.29 -15.75
N MET A 105 9.01 -3.51 -16.10
CA MET A 105 10.29 -3.70 -16.80
C MET A 105 10.31 -3.20 -18.25
N ASN A 106 9.16 -3.07 -18.92
CA ASN A 106 9.16 -2.68 -20.33
C ASN A 106 9.36 -1.18 -20.57
N ASP A 107 9.18 -0.32 -19.55
CA ASP A 107 9.30 1.14 -19.68
C ASP A 107 10.25 1.80 -18.66
N ALA A 108 10.75 1.03 -17.69
CA ALA A 108 11.44 1.58 -16.51
C ALA A 108 12.77 2.29 -16.81
N GLU A 109 13.54 1.83 -17.79
CA GLU A 109 14.88 2.39 -18.05
C GLU A 109 14.85 3.82 -18.60
N ASN A 110 13.73 4.28 -19.15
CA ASN A 110 13.66 5.58 -19.81
C ASN A 110 13.33 6.75 -18.88
N TYR A 111 12.83 6.49 -17.67
CA TYR A 111 12.25 7.52 -16.81
C TYR A 111 12.80 7.52 -15.38
N LEU A 112 13.96 6.89 -15.13
CA LEU A 112 14.57 6.87 -13.80
C LEU A 112 15.20 8.23 -13.46
N VAL A 113 14.77 8.79 -12.32
CA VAL A 113 15.30 10.02 -11.74
C VAL A 113 16.01 9.69 -10.43
N TYR A 114 17.26 10.05 -10.33
CA TYR A 114 18.05 9.95 -9.11
C TYR A 114 17.75 11.12 -8.17
N ILE A 115 17.46 10.80 -6.91
CA ILE A 115 17.32 11.78 -5.81
C ILE A 115 18.46 11.52 -4.82
N PRO A 116 19.34 12.50 -4.57
CA PRO A 116 20.57 12.30 -3.77
C PRO A 116 20.33 11.79 -2.33
N GLN A 117 19.18 12.10 -1.75
CA GLN A 117 18.83 11.72 -0.39
C GLN A 117 17.42 11.16 -0.33
N LEU A 118 17.15 10.30 0.66
CA LEU A 118 15.80 9.80 0.91
C LEU A 118 14.88 10.96 1.32
N ASN A 119 14.06 11.44 0.39
CA ASN A 119 13.11 12.51 0.61
C ASN A 119 11.79 12.17 -0.11
N MET A 120 10.81 11.69 0.66
CA MET A 120 9.53 11.28 0.10
C MET A 120 8.73 12.42 -0.50
N ILE A 121 8.84 13.64 0.03
CA ILE A 121 8.14 14.83 -0.51
C ILE A 121 8.66 15.18 -1.90
N GLU A 122 9.96 15.09 -2.11
CA GLU A 122 10.56 15.32 -3.44
C GLU A 122 10.26 14.15 -4.38
N ALA A 123 10.28 12.92 -3.87
CA ALA A 123 9.90 11.74 -4.64
C ALA A 123 8.47 11.84 -5.17
N ASP A 124 7.52 12.23 -4.36
CA ASP A 124 6.11 12.41 -4.76
C ASP A 124 5.98 13.41 -5.92
N LYS A 125 6.71 14.53 -5.88
CA LYS A 125 6.73 15.52 -6.97
C LYS A 125 7.25 14.95 -8.29
N VAL A 126 8.24 14.06 -8.21
CA VAL A 126 8.84 13.39 -9.37
C VAL A 126 7.90 12.32 -9.92
N ILE A 127 7.29 11.53 -9.04
CA ILE A 127 6.34 10.47 -9.39
C ILE A 127 5.08 11.06 -10.05
N GLN A 128 4.55 12.18 -9.53
CA GLN A 128 3.40 12.86 -10.13
C GLN A 128 3.67 13.37 -11.56
N LYS A 129 4.93 13.56 -11.94
CA LYS A 129 5.35 13.90 -13.31
C LYS A 129 5.54 12.67 -14.21
N GLY A 130 5.22 11.45 -13.72
CA GLY A 130 5.32 10.21 -14.48
C GLY A 130 6.70 9.56 -14.49
N TYR A 131 7.60 9.99 -13.61
CA TYR A 131 8.94 9.41 -13.51
C TYR A 131 9.02 8.39 -12.37
N GLN A 132 10.00 7.49 -12.46
CA GLN A 132 10.37 6.58 -11.38
C GLN A 132 11.53 7.17 -10.59
N VAL A 133 11.61 6.86 -9.30
CA VAL A 133 12.59 7.43 -8.39
C VAL A 133 13.55 6.36 -7.88
N VAL A 134 14.84 6.71 -7.88
CA VAL A 134 15.89 5.96 -7.19
C VAL A 134 16.58 6.90 -6.22
N PHE A 135 16.70 6.50 -4.96
CA PHE A 135 17.37 7.28 -3.94
C PHE A 135 18.85 6.93 -3.87
N GLY A 136 19.68 7.97 -3.75
CA GLY A 136 21.10 7.81 -3.45
C GLY A 136 21.33 7.29 -2.02
N THR A 137 22.46 6.62 -1.85
CA THR A 137 22.87 6.06 -0.56
C THR A 137 23.61 7.06 0.33
N ASN A 138 23.94 8.24 -0.19
CA ASN A 138 24.79 9.26 0.47
C ASN A 138 26.21 8.78 0.83
N LEU A 139 26.65 7.65 0.30
CA LEU A 139 27.97 7.10 0.60
C LEU A 139 29.06 7.76 -0.22
N ASN A 140 28.70 8.36 -1.37
CA ASN A 140 29.64 9.00 -2.28
C ASN A 140 29.31 10.50 -2.44
N ASN A 141 30.32 11.35 -2.36
CA ASN A 141 30.17 12.79 -2.60
C ASN A 141 29.90 13.15 -4.09
N ASN A 142 29.96 12.17 -4.99
CA ASN A 142 29.70 12.37 -6.42
C ASN A 142 28.34 11.76 -6.82
N PHE A 143 27.29 12.56 -6.66
CA PHE A 143 25.92 12.16 -7.00
C PHE A 143 25.73 11.81 -8.48
N TYR A 144 26.53 12.37 -9.38
CA TYR A 144 26.44 12.09 -10.80
C TYR A 144 26.96 10.69 -11.13
N GLU A 145 28.08 10.29 -10.55
CA GLU A 145 28.62 8.93 -10.72
C GLU A 145 27.67 7.89 -10.18
N GLU A 146 27.15 8.08 -8.96
CA GLU A 146 26.20 7.17 -8.36
C GLU A 146 24.90 7.06 -9.20
N ALA A 147 24.40 8.16 -9.74
CA ALA A 147 23.22 8.16 -10.60
C ALA A 147 23.46 7.36 -11.91
N ILE A 148 24.65 7.46 -12.48
CA ILE A 148 25.04 6.70 -13.69
C ILE A 148 25.17 5.21 -13.38
N GLU A 149 25.80 4.84 -12.27
CA GLU A 149 25.92 3.45 -11.81
C GLU A 149 24.55 2.81 -11.60
N LEU A 150 23.59 3.57 -11.06
CA LEU A 150 22.20 3.17 -10.86
C LEU A 150 21.34 3.24 -12.14
N LYS A 151 21.98 3.49 -13.32
CA LYS A 151 21.34 3.59 -14.63
C LYS A 151 20.24 4.65 -14.72
N CYS A 152 20.30 5.68 -13.88
CA CYS A 152 19.40 6.82 -13.97
C CYS A 152 19.73 7.68 -15.18
N LYS A 153 18.72 8.17 -15.88
CA LYS A 153 18.86 9.11 -17.00
C LYS A 153 18.69 10.57 -16.58
N TYR A 154 18.18 10.78 -15.37
CA TYR A 154 17.88 12.09 -14.84
C TYR A 154 18.30 12.19 -13.38
N ILE A 155 18.56 13.41 -12.92
CA ILE A 155 18.81 13.75 -11.51
C ILE A 155 17.83 14.82 -11.05
N TRP A 156 17.33 14.70 -9.85
CA TRP A 156 16.53 15.72 -9.18
C TRP A 156 17.44 16.71 -8.47
N LYS A 157 17.41 17.98 -8.88
CA LYS A 157 18.19 19.04 -8.28
C LYS A 157 17.43 20.37 -8.36
N ASN A 158 17.42 21.13 -7.26
CA ASN A 158 16.77 22.45 -7.19
C ASN A 158 15.30 22.42 -7.65
N ASN A 159 14.54 21.42 -7.21
CA ASN A 159 13.12 21.22 -7.55
C ASN A 159 12.86 21.01 -9.06
N THR A 160 13.87 20.55 -9.81
CA THR A 160 13.82 20.34 -11.25
C THR A 160 14.45 18.98 -11.64
N ILE A 161 13.92 18.35 -12.69
CA ILE A 161 14.46 17.14 -13.29
C ILE A 161 15.47 17.57 -14.38
N ILE A 162 16.71 17.16 -14.22
CA ILE A 162 17.82 17.48 -15.14
C ILE A 162 18.26 16.17 -15.78
N LYS A 163 18.47 16.16 -17.09
CA LYS A 163 19.02 15.01 -17.82
C LYS A 163 20.52 14.89 -17.50
N LEU A 164 20.97 13.66 -17.24
CA LEU A 164 22.37 13.28 -17.03
C LEU A 164 23.13 13.18 -18.35
#